data_f04822edad448851956f114673389656
#
_entry.id   f04822edad448851956f114673389656
#
_cell.length_a   1.000
_cell.length_b   1.000
_cell.length_c   1.000
_cell.angle_alpha   90.00
_cell.angle_beta   90.00
_cell.angle_gamma   90.00
#
_symmetry.space_group_name_H-M   'P 1'
#
loop_
_entity.id
_entity.type
_entity.pdbx_description
1 polymer ?
#
loop_
_entity_poly.entity_id
_entity_poly.type
_entity_poly.pdbx_seq_one_letter_code
_entity_poly.pdbx_strand_id
1 'polypeptide(L)'
;MSSVLKEKYNKEVITAMRERFGYSNIMAVPRIQKVVVNTGTGRLVRDKGNDEEVVKYLTAITGQKPIACAARKSIASFKTRLGQIIGYKATIRGERMYDFLTRFITASVPRMRDFRGFDEKAVDAGGNFTMGIREHIIFPETISEDVRMIFGLEVTVVSNAKTREEALVLYRLMGFPLKKM
;
A
#
# COMPACT_ATOMS: atom_id res chain seq x y z
N MET A 1 1.19 1.80 -22.45
CA MET A 1 -0.25 1.54 -22.17
C MET A 1 -0.58 2.22 -20.85
N SER A 2 -1.63 3.03 -20.80
CA SER A 2 -2.06 3.62 -19.54
C SER A 2 -2.70 2.55 -18.66
N SER A 3 -2.46 2.60 -17.36
CA SER A 3 -3.07 1.67 -16.40
C SER A 3 -4.60 1.85 -16.37
N VAL A 4 -5.34 0.75 -16.33
CA VAL A 4 -6.81 0.73 -16.26
C VAL A 4 -7.34 1.66 -15.15
N LEU A 5 -6.67 1.66 -13.99
CA LEU A 5 -7.06 2.50 -12.86
C LEU A 5 -6.81 3.99 -13.12
N LYS A 6 -5.77 4.35 -13.88
CA LYS A 6 -5.49 5.72 -14.29
C LYS A 6 -6.53 6.23 -15.29
N GLU A 7 -6.94 5.39 -16.22
CA GLU A 7 -8.02 5.72 -17.15
C GLU A 7 -9.36 5.92 -16.43
N LYS A 8 -9.68 5.03 -15.49
CA LYS A 8 -10.86 5.16 -14.65
C LYS A 8 -10.85 6.46 -13.86
N TYR A 9 -9.70 6.83 -13.25
CA TYR A 9 -9.56 8.11 -12.58
C TYR A 9 -9.89 9.28 -13.50
N ASN A 10 -9.32 9.32 -14.70
CA ASN A 10 -9.50 10.42 -15.63
C ASN A 10 -10.91 10.52 -16.21
N LYS A 11 -11.56 9.39 -16.49
CA LYS A 11 -12.88 9.35 -17.16
C LYS A 11 -14.06 9.48 -16.19
N GLU A 12 -13.98 8.84 -15.05
CA GLU A 12 -15.12 8.67 -14.13
C GLU A 12 -14.92 9.45 -12.82
N VAL A 13 -13.77 9.25 -12.15
CA VAL A 13 -13.55 9.75 -10.79
C VAL A 13 -13.51 11.27 -10.75
N ILE A 14 -12.82 11.91 -11.68
CA ILE A 14 -12.75 13.38 -11.75
C ILE A 14 -14.14 13.98 -11.88
N THR A 15 -14.99 13.46 -12.77
CA THR A 15 -16.34 13.97 -13.01
C THR A 15 -17.20 13.81 -11.76
N ALA A 16 -17.25 12.61 -11.19
CA ALA A 16 -18.03 12.33 -9.99
C ALA A 16 -17.58 13.16 -8.76
N MET A 17 -16.28 13.37 -8.60
CA MET A 17 -15.75 14.20 -7.50
C MET A 17 -16.11 15.68 -7.69
N ARG A 18 -16.08 16.19 -8.92
CA ARG A 18 -16.48 17.57 -9.22
C ARG A 18 -17.94 17.80 -8.94
N GLU A 19 -18.81 16.91 -9.35
CA GLU A 19 -20.26 16.99 -9.10
C GLU A 19 -20.58 16.95 -7.60
N ARG A 20 -19.87 16.09 -6.84
CA ARG A 20 -20.16 15.90 -5.41
C ARG A 20 -19.62 17.00 -4.53
N PHE A 21 -18.42 17.53 -4.81
CA PHE A 21 -17.72 18.50 -3.94
C PHE A 21 -17.60 19.90 -4.57
N GLY A 22 -18.13 20.12 -5.78
CA GLY A 22 -18.18 21.44 -6.41
C GLY A 22 -16.82 21.99 -6.86
N TYR A 23 -15.84 21.13 -7.20
CA TYR A 23 -14.55 21.60 -7.70
C TYR A 23 -14.68 22.32 -9.03
N SER A 24 -14.33 23.61 -9.09
CA SER A 24 -14.29 24.39 -10.33
C SER A 24 -13.11 24.01 -11.22
N ASN A 25 -11.95 23.72 -10.60
CA ASN A 25 -10.73 23.36 -11.30
C ASN A 25 -10.46 21.86 -11.22
N ILE A 26 -10.20 21.22 -12.36
CA ILE A 26 -9.85 19.78 -12.44
C ILE A 26 -8.59 19.47 -11.63
N MET A 27 -7.62 20.39 -11.57
CA MET A 27 -6.38 20.20 -10.81
C MET A 27 -6.58 20.23 -9.29
N ALA A 28 -7.72 20.74 -8.80
CA ALA A 28 -8.07 20.75 -7.39
C ALA A 28 -8.65 19.40 -6.93
N VAL A 29 -9.08 18.55 -7.87
CA VAL A 29 -9.65 17.23 -7.55
C VAL A 29 -8.60 16.36 -6.89
N PRO A 30 -8.92 15.72 -5.74
CA PRO A 30 -8.02 14.82 -5.05
C PRO A 30 -7.54 13.66 -5.93
N ARG A 31 -6.25 13.33 -5.80
CA ARG A 31 -5.62 12.21 -6.52
C ARG A 31 -4.66 11.44 -5.62
N ILE A 32 -4.40 10.20 -5.98
CA ILE A 32 -3.36 9.40 -5.32
C ILE A 32 -1.99 9.93 -5.77
N GLN A 33 -1.11 10.21 -4.81
CA GLN A 33 0.22 10.76 -5.05
C GLN A 33 1.32 9.70 -5.04
N LYS A 34 1.22 8.73 -4.13
CA LYS A 34 2.19 7.65 -3.95
C LYS A 34 1.56 6.50 -3.19
N VAL A 35 2.19 5.33 -3.32
CA VAL A 35 1.94 4.18 -2.47
C VAL A 35 3.24 3.82 -1.77
N VAL A 36 3.14 3.57 -0.47
CA VAL A 36 4.27 3.11 0.35
C VAL A 36 3.97 1.69 0.79
N VAL A 37 4.84 0.77 0.43
CA VAL A 37 4.80 -0.62 0.93
C VAL A 37 5.91 -0.76 1.96
N ASN A 38 5.54 -1.16 3.16
CA ASN A 38 6.45 -1.27 4.29
C ASN A 38 6.34 -2.64 4.96
N THR A 39 7.45 -3.18 5.43
CA THR A 39 7.48 -4.39 6.25
C THR A 39 8.47 -4.24 7.37
N GLY A 40 8.09 -4.67 8.58
CA GLY A 40 8.97 -4.73 9.72
C GLY A 40 9.62 -6.11 9.82
N THR A 41 10.94 -6.16 9.82
CA THR A 41 11.72 -7.41 9.91
C THR A 41 12.32 -7.66 11.29
N GLY A 42 12.09 -6.78 12.26
CA GLY A 42 12.71 -6.84 13.59
C GLY A 42 12.52 -8.16 14.35
N ARG A 43 11.47 -8.92 14.04
CA ARG A 43 11.25 -10.28 14.58
C ARG A 43 11.89 -11.37 13.73
N LEU A 44 12.15 -11.12 12.47
CA LEU A 44 12.59 -12.08 11.45
C LEU A 44 14.12 -12.08 11.29
N VAL A 45 14.78 -10.98 11.63
CA VAL A 45 16.24 -10.75 11.47
C VAL A 45 17.10 -11.63 12.39
N ARG A 46 16.51 -12.48 13.22
CA ARG A 46 17.31 -13.41 14.07
C ARG A 46 18.05 -14.45 13.25
N ASP A 47 17.54 -14.81 12.06
CA ASP A 47 18.13 -15.80 11.17
C ASP A 47 18.80 -15.10 9.99
N LYS A 48 20.12 -15.31 9.81
CA LYS A 48 20.89 -14.78 8.70
C LYS A 48 20.31 -15.29 7.36
N GLY A 49 19.99 -14.39 6.44
CA GLY A 49 19.44 -14.72 5.13
C GLY A 49 17.98 -14.33 4.91
N ASN A 50 17.18 -14.15 5.96
CA ASN A 50 15.78 -13.75 5.86
C ASN A 50 15.62 -12.35 5.24
N ASP A 51 16.58 -11.48 5.42
CA ASP A 51 16.55 -10.11 4.88
C ASP A 51 16.61 -10.09 3.34
N GLU A 52 17.45 -10.95 2.74
CA GLU A 52 17.57 -11.05 1.28
C GLU A 52 16.28 -11.56 0.65
N GLU A 53 15.63 -12.51 1.31
CA GLU A 53 14.36 -13.06 0.87
C GLU A 53 13.24 -12.02 0.92
N VAL A 54 13.14 -11.24 2.01
CA VAL A 54 12.21 -10.11 2.12
C VAL A 54 12.44 -9.08 1.01
N VAL A 55 13.70 -8.72 0.74
CA VAL A 55 14.05 -7.79 -0.34
C VAL A 55 13.65 -8.35 -1.70
N LYS A 56 13.86 -9.65 -1.95
CA LYS A 56 13.46 -10.33 -3.18
C LYS A 56 11.96 -10.27 -3.40
N TYR A 57 11.16 -10.65 -2.40
CA TYR A 57 9.70 -10.61 -2.49
C TYR A 57 9.16 -9.19 -2.62
N LEU A 58 9.64 -8.23 -1.83
CA LEU A 58 9.23 -6.83 -1.98
C LEU A 58 9.59 -6.26 -3.35
N THR A 59 10.73 -6.65 -3.91
CA THR A 59 11.13 -6.24 -5.27
C THR A 59 10.17 -6.81 -6.31
N ALA A 60 9.78 -8.08 -6.19
CA ALA A 60 8.82 -8.71 -7.08
C ALA A 60 7.44 -8.03 -7.00
N ILE A 61 6.93 -7.77 -5.78
CA ILE A 61 5.64 -7.13 -5.54
C ILE A 61 5.60 -5.69 -6.06
N THR A 62 6.65 -4.90 -5.78
CA THR A 62 6.66 -3.44 -6.04
C THR A 62 7.27 -3.05 -7.38
N GLY A 63 8.01 -3.96 -8.01
CA GLY A 63 8.77 -3.70 -9.24
C GLY A 63 10.00 -2.81 -9.03
N GLN A 64 10.41 -2.57 -7.77
CA GLN A 64 11.61 -1.78 -7.45
C GLN A 64 12.29 -2.28 -6.17
N LYS A 65 13.61 -2.09 -6.07
CA LYS A 65 14.38 -2.46 -4.90
C LYS A 65 13.95 -1.63 -3.68
N PRO A 66 13.54 -2.26 -2.56
CA PRO A 66 13.16 -1.55 -1.34
C PRO A 66 14.39 -0.95 -0.63
N ILE A 67 14.16 0.08 0.17
CA ILE A 67 15.17 0.74 0.99
C ILE A 67 15.14 0.13 2.39
N ALA A 68 16.30 -0.21 2.93
CA ALA A 68 16.46 -0.65 4.31
C ALA A 68 16.17 0.50 5.29
N CYS A 69 15.41 0.21 6.34
CA CYS A 69 15.08 1.14 7.40
C CYS A 69 15.84 0.78 8.65
N ALA A 70 16.79 1.63 9.05
CA ALA A 70 17.60 1.45 10.25
C ALA A 70 16.92 2.03 11.50
N ALA A 71 17.17 1.42 12.65
CA ALA A 71 16.74 1.91 13.95
C ALA A 71 17.42 3.24 14.27
N ARG A 72 16.65 4.23 14.69
CA ARG A 72 17.14 5.57 15.07
C ARG A 72 17.55 5.68 16.53
N LYS A 73 17.11 4.74 17.38
CA LYS A 73 17.42 4.68 18.82
C LYS A 73 17.63 3.24 19.23
N SER A 74 18.49 3.03 20.23
CA SER A 74 18.65 1.73 20.89
C SER A 74 17.55 1.57 21.94
N ILE A 75 16.79 0.47 21.88
CA ILE A 75 15.72 0.16 22.82
C ILE A 75 15.93 -1.26 23.33
N ALA A 76 16.26 -1.39 24.63
CA ALA A 76 16.59 -2.67 25.24
C ALA A 76 15.43 -3.68 25.23
N SER A 77 14.20 -3.22 25.48
CA SER A 77 13.00 -4.08 25.48
C SER A 77 12.75 -4.76 24.14
N PHE A 78 13.09 -4.10 23.01
CA PHE A 78 12.99 -4.66 21.67
C PHE A 78 14.28 -5.29 21.16
N LYS A 79 15.35 -5.28 21.96
CA LYS A 79 16.69 -5.78 21.59
C LYS A 79 17.21 -5.14 20.30
N THR A 80 16.87 -3.86 20.05
CA THR A 80 17.31 -3.10 18.88
C THR A 80 18.49 -2.20 19.24
N ARG A 81 19.44 -2.08 18.30
CA ARG A 81 20.59 -1.19 18.41
C ARG A 81 20.50 -0.09 17.35
N LEU A 82 21.06 1.08 17.66
CA LEU A 82 21.18 2.17 16.70
C LEU A 82 21.87 1.68 15.41
N GLY A 83 21.30 2.00 14.24
CA GLY A 83 21.82 1.59 12.94
C GLY A 83 21.43 0.17 12.50
N GLN A 84 20.85 -0.65 13.37
CA GLN A 84 20.36 -1.99 13.00
C GLN A 84 19.20 -1.88 12.03
N ILE A 85 19.20 -2.66 10.94
CA ILE A 85 18.07 -2.73 10.00
C ILE A 85 16.89 -3.40 10.71
N ILE A 86 15.74 -2.75 10.72
CA ILE A 86 14.51 -3.19 11.39
C ILE A 86 13.34 -3.34 10.43
N GLY A 87 13.53 -3.02 9.17
CA GLY A 87 12.49 -3.15 8.16
C GLY A 87 12.93 -2.65 6.79
N TYR A 88 12.05 -2.81 5.84
CA TYR A 88 12.22 -2.40 4.45
C TYR A 88 10.98 -1.65 3.96
N LYS A 89 11.19 -0.62 3.14
CA LYS A 89 10.10 0.12 2.51
C LYS A 89 10.37 0.38 1.03
N ALA A 90 9.30 0.38 0.24
CA ALA A 90 9.32 0.81 -1.14
C ALA A 90 8.28 1.92 -1.35
N THR A 91 8.64 2.99 -2.05
CA THR A 91 7.73 4.09 -2.37
C THR A 91 7.50 4.11 -3.88
N ILE A 92 6.28 3.83 -4.30
CA ILE A 92 5.89 3.71 -5.69
C ILE A 92 5.14 4.97 -6.12
N ARG A 93 5.47 5.51 -7.30
CA ARG A 93 4.87 6.74 -7.86
C ARG A 93 4.59 6.58 -9.36
N GLY A 94 3.84 7.54 -9.92
CA GLY A 94 3.58 7.61 -11.34
C GLY A 94 2.77 6.42 -11.87
N GLU A 95 3.07 5.93 -13.06
CA GLU A 95 2.31 4.84 -13.70
C GLU A 95 2.44 3.52 -12.95
N ARG A 96 3.65 3.20 -12.47
CA ARG A 96 3.89 1.99 -11.66
C ARG A 96 2.99 1.91 -10.42
N MET A 97 2.64 3.05 -9.83
CA MET A 97 1.73 3.13 -8.70
C MET A 97 0.32 2.66 -9.10
N TYR A 98 -0.19 3.13 -10.24
CA TYR A 98 -1.51 2.70 -10.72
C TYR A 98 -1.52 1.22 -11.12
N ASP A 99 -0.44 0.73 -11.73
CA ASP A 99 -0.31 -0.70 -12.08
C ASP A 99 -0.28 -1.57 -10.83
N PHE A 100 0.50 -1.17 -9.81
CA PHE A 100 0.51 -1.85 -8.51
C PHE A 100 -0.89 -1.86 -7.88
N LEU A 101 -1.58 -0.72 -7.83
CA LEU A 101 -2.92 -0.62 -7.25
C LEU A 101 -3.95 -1.44 -8.03
N THR A 102 -3.86 -1.48 -9.35
CA THR A 102 -4.74 -2.32 -10.17
C THR A 102 -4.58 -3.79 -9.79
N ARG A 103 -3.36 -4.32 -9.78
CA ARG A 103 -3.08 -5.71 -9.37
C ARG A 103 -3.47 -5.98 -7.92
N PHE A 104 -3.21 -5.03 -7.03
CA PHE A 104 -3.57 -5.14 -5.63
C PHE A 104 -5.08 -5.30 -5.45
N ILE A 105 -5.89 -4.43 -6.05
CA ILE A 105 -7.36 -4.45 -5.93
C ILE A 105 -7.96 -5.67 -6.62
N THR A 106 -7.50 -6.01 -7.84
CA THR A 106 -8.13 -7.05 -8.65
C THR A 106 -7.65 -8.46 -8.36
N ALA A 107 -6.38 -8.63 -7.99
CA ALA A 107 -5.78 -9.95 -7.79
C ALA A 107 -5.44 -10.26 -6.34
N SER A 108 -4.82 -9.33 -5.60
CA SER A 108 -4.32 -9.62 -4.25
C SER A 108 -5.42 -9.56 -3.18
N VAL A 109 -6.27 -8.54 -3.20
CA VAL A 109 -7.33 -8.37 -2.19
C VAL A 109 -8.34 -9.52 -2.18
N PRO A 110 -8.84 -10.04 -3.34
CA PRO A 110 -9.74 -11.20 -3.33
C PRO A 110 -9.12 -12.48 -2.78
N ARG A 111 -7.79 -12.58 -2.75
CA ARG A 111 -7.04 -13.72 -2.20
C ARG A 111 -6.80 -13.64 -0.70
N MET A 112 -7.14 -12.52 -0.07
CA MET A 112 -7.03 -12.38 1.39
C MET A 112 -8.02 -13.30 2.09
N ARG A 113 -7.54 -14.06 3.08
CA ARG A 113 -8.38 -14.93 3.90
C ARG A 113 -9.37 -14.07 4.69
N ASP A 114 -10.63 -14.51 4.74
CA ASP A 114 -11.74 -13.89 5.51
C ASP A 114 -11.92 -12.37 5.21
N PHE A 115 -11.63 -11.95 3.99
CA PHE A 115 -11.75 -10.56 3.61
C PHE A 115 -13.21 -10.12 3.52
N ARG A 116 -13.60 -9.14 4.34
CA ARG A 116 -14.95 -8.55 4.38
C ARG A 116 -14.97 -7.06 4.03
N GLY A 117 -13.91 -6.57 3.39
CA GLY A 117 -13.70 -5.14 3.13
C GLY A 117 -12.85 -4.47 4.19
N PHE A 118 -12.20 -3.37 3.79
CA PHE A 118 -11.40 -2.55 4.70
C PHE A 118 -12.31 -1.61 5.50
N ASP A 119 -11.97 -1.39 6.77
CA ASP A 119 -12.67 -0.44 7.63
C ASP A 119 -12.40 0.99 7.15
N GLU A 120 -13.41 1.85 7.16
CA GLU A 120 -13.25 3.28 6.86
C GLU A 120 -12.31 3.98 7.85
N LYS A 121 -12.15 3.45 9.07
CA LYS A 121 -11.19 3.95 10.06
C LYS A 121 -9.73 3.83 9.60
N ALA A 122 -9.46 2.99 8.61
CA ALA A 122 -8.14 2.87 7.98
C ALA A 122 -7.74 4.10 7.14
N VAL A 123 -8.70 5.01 6.89
CA VAL A 123 -8.44 6.33 6.28
C VAL A 123 -8.24 7.34 7.40
N ASP A 124 -7.06 7.96 7.45
CA ASP A 124 -6.70 8.98 8.42
C ASP A 124 -7.34 10.37 8.12
N ALA A 125 -7.15 11.31 9.03
CA ALA A 125 -7.66 12.69 8.87
C ALA A 125 -7.00 13.42 7.68
N GLY A 126 -5.78 13.04 7.31
CA GLY A 126 -5.04 13.58 6.15
C GLY A 126 -5.39 12.92 4.82
N GLY A 127 -6.40 12.03 4.80
CA GLY A 127 -6.85 11.36 3.58
C GLY A 127 -5.94 10.22 3.10
N ASN A 128 -5.03 9.72 3.93
CA ASN A 128 -4.22 8.56 3.60
C ASN A 128 -4.93 7.27 4.02
N PHE A 129 -4.78 6.23 3.24
CA PHE A 129 -5.40 4.94 3.48
C PHE A 129 -4.34 3.87 3.75
N THR A 130 -4.36 3.30 4.96
CA THR A 130 -3.38 2.30 5.41
C THR A 130 -4.03 0.94 5.61
N MET A 131 -3.45 -0.07 4.98
CA MET A 131 -3.93 -1.45 4.98
C MET A 131 -2.85 -2.39 5.51
N GLY A 132 -3.15 -3.11 6.59
CA GLY A 132 -2.29 -4.18 7.10
C GLY A 132 -2.59 -5.50 6.39
N ILE A 133 -1.57 -6.13 5.86
CA ILE A 133 -1.63 -7.42 5.19
C ILE A 133 -0.83 -8.42 6.03
N ARG A 134 -1.48 -9.49 6.47
CA ARG A 134 -0.84 -10.47 7.37
C ARG A 134 0.17 -11.36 6.64
N GLU A 135 -0.11 -11.69 5.39
CA GLU A 135 0.66 -12.67 4.61
C GLU A 135 0.97 -12.12 3.22
N HIS A 136 2.24 -12.07 2.84
CA HIS A 136 2.67 -11.60 1.52
C HIS A 136 2.24 -12.53 0.37
N ILE A 137 1.86 -13.77 0.66
CA ILE A 137 1.44 -14.81 -0.31
C ILE A 137 0.19 -14.39 -1.10
N ILE A 138 -0.58 -13.41 -0.63
CA ILE A 138 -1.73 -12.91 -1.38
C ILE A 138 -1.33 -12.28 -2.74
N PHE A 139 -0.07 -11.87 -2.87
CA PHE A 139 0.44 -11.33 -4.12
C PHE A 139 0.82 -12.47 -5.06
N PRO A 140 0.26 -12.53 -6.29
CA PRO A 140 0.55 -13.60 -7.24
C PRO A 140 2.03 -13.69 -7.60
N GLU A 141 2.76 -12.58 -7.52
CA GLU A 141 4.19 -12.51 -7.81
C GLU A 141 5.06 -13.25 -6.78
N THR A 142 4.51 -13.60 -5.63
CA THR A 142 5.25 -14.27 -4.55
C THR A 142 4.94 -15.76 -4.44
N ILE A 143 4.09 -16.29 -5.33
CA ILE A 143 3.77 -17.71 -5.36
C ILE A 143 4.94 -18.44 -6.00
N SER A 144 5.83 -18.97 -5.18
CA SER A 144 6.87 -19.90 -5.58
C SER A 144 6.74 -21.18 -4.78
N GLU A 145 7.27 -22.29 -5.32
CA GLU A 145 7.24 -23.59 -4.65
C GLU A 145 8.05 -23.60 -3.35
N ASP A 146 8.99 -22.66 -3.18
CA ASP A 146 9.92 -22.55 -2.06
C ASP A 146 9.65 -21.34 -1.15
N VAL A 147 8.40 -21.12 -0.70
CA VAL A 147 8.14 -20.08 0.30
C VAL A 147 8.65 -20.54 1.67
N ARG A 148 9.85 -20.09 2.05
CA ARG A 148 10.49 -20.44 3.33
C ARG A 148 9.96 -19.64 4.51
N MET A 149 9.48 -18.42 4.25
CA MET A 149 9.08 -17.48 5.30
C MET A 149 7.83 -16.69 4.91
N ILE A 150 6.87 -16.62 5.83
CA ILE A 150 5.68 -15.78 5.68
C ILE A 150 5.86 -14.52 6.51
N PHE A 151 5.68 -13.34 5.91
CA PHE A 151 5.74 -12.06 6.60
C PHE A 151 4.56 -11.16 6.24
N GLY A 152 4.25 -10.28 7.18
CA GLY A 152 3.24 -9.25 6.99
C GLY A 152 3.85 -7.99 6.37
N LEU A 153 3.01 -7.24 5.67
CA LEU A 153 3.36 -5.95 5.12
C LEU A 153 2.21 -4.94 5.26
N GLU A 154 2.55 -3.69 5.21
CA GLU A 154 1.64 -2.57 5.26
C GLU A 154 1.67 -1.83 3.93
N VAL A 155 0.50 -1.57 3.38
CA VAL A 155 0.34 -0.76 2.17
C VAL A 155 -0.36 0.53 2.54
N THR A 156 0.32 1.65 2.40
CA THR A 156 -0.23 2.99 2.62
C THR A 156 -0.39 3.72 1.30
N VAL A 157 -1.62 4.06 0.96
CA VAL A 157 -1.97 4.87 -0.21
C VAL A 157 -2.09 6.32 0.24
N VAL A 158 -1.23 7.19 -0.29
CA VAL A 158 -1.19 8.62 0.06
C VAL A 158 -1.92 9.41 -0.99
N SER A 159 -2.92 10.20 -0.58
CA SER A 159 -3.66 11.12 -1.43
C SER A 159 -3.34 12.57 -1.08
N ASN A 160 -3.82 13.50 -1.89
CA ASN A 160 -3.83 14.93 -1.59
C ASN A 160 -5.22 15.45 -1.21
N ALA A 161 -6.12 14.58 -0.78
CA ALA A 161 -7.42 14.98 -0.25
C ALA A 161 -7.23 15.88 0.99
N LYS A 162 -8.06 16.88 1.12
CA LYS A 162 -8.01 17.83 2.25
C LYS A 162 -8.79 17.33 3.45
N THR A 163 -9.82 16.54 3.20
CA THR A 163 -10.69 15.98 4.23
C THR A 163 -10.77 14.46 4.10
N ARG A 164 -11.08 13.81 5.22
CA ARG A 164 -11.31 12.37 5.25
C ARG A 164 -12.48 11.95 4.35
N GLU A 165 -13.52 12.77 4.27
CA GLU A 165 -14.70 12.50 3.43
C GLU A 165 -14.35 12.49 1.94
N GLU A 166 -13.59 13.49 1.47
CA GLU A 166 -13.08 13.51 0.10
C GLU A 166 -12.27 12.26 -0.23
N ALA A 167 -11.40 11.84 0.70
CA ALA A 167 -10.57 10.64 0.53
C ALA A 167 -11.40 9.36 0.46
N LEU A 168 -12.39 9.19 1.34
CA LEU A 168 -13.29 8.02 1.33
C LEU A 168 -14.04 7.90 0.00
N VAL A 169 -14.55 9.02 -0.51
CA VAL A 169 -15.23 9.03 -1.81
C VAL A 169 -14.26 8.70 -2.94
N LEU A 170 -13.07 9.31 -2.93
CA LEU A 170 -12.01 9.02 -3.90
C LEU A 170 -11.69 7.52 -3.93
N TYR A 171 -11.43 6.89 -2.78
CA TYR A 171 -11.09 5.47 -2.72
C TYR A 171 -12.23 4.56 -3.17
N ARG A 172 -13.47 4.88 -2.81
CA ARG A 172 -14.64 4.13 -3.30
C ARG A 172 -14.80 4.20 -4.82
N LEU A 173 -14.68 5.39 -5.40
CA LEU A 173 -14.74 5.58 -6.84
C LEU A 173 -13.58 4.88 -7.57
N MET A 174 -12.41 4.85 -6.97
CA MET A 174 -11.25 4.10 -7.47
C MET A 174 -11.42 2.59 -7.38
N GLY A 175 -12.43 2.09 -6.65
CA GLY A 175 -12.73 0.66 -6.55
C GLY A 175 -12.08 -0.05 -5.35
N PHE A 176 -11.61 0.70 -4.35
CA PHE A 176 -11.16 0.07 -3.11
C PHE A 176 -12.34 -0.51 -2.34
N PRO A 177 -12.26 -1.79 -1.90
CA PRO A 177 -13.35 -2.46 -1.22
C PRO A 177 -13.44 -2.01 0.25
N LEU A 178 -13.99 -0.82 0.47
CA LEU A 178 -14.31 -0.31 1.79
C LEU A 178 -15.65 -0.89 2.26
N LYS A 179 -15.75 -1.25 3.54
CA LYS A 179 -17.02 -1.66 4.14
C LYS A 179 -18.04 -0.55 4.00
N LYS A 180 -19.28 -0.91 3.66
CA LYS A 180 -20.40 0.02 3.82
C LYS A 180 -20.75 0.05 5.31
N MET A 181 -20.94 1.24 5.87
CA MET A 181 -21.63 1.37 7.15
C MET A 181 -23.07 0.91 6.99
#